data_a97d7b7584cc37f320baac749800facf
#
_entry.id   a97d7b7584cc37f320baac749800facf
#
_cell.length_a   1.000
_cell.length_b   1.000
_cell.length_c   1.000
_cell.angle_alpha   90.00
_cell.angle_beta   90.00
_cell.angle_gamma   90.00
#
_symmetry.space_group_name_H-M   'P 1'
#
loop_
_entity.id
_entity.type
_entity.pdbx_description
1 polymer ?
#
loop_
_entity_poly.entity_id
_entity_poly.type
_entity_poly.pdbx_seq_one_letter_code
_entity_poly.pdbx_strand_id
1 'polypeptide(L)'
;IFGSSAVLADSVHDLGDAIAIGISAFLESISNREEDSHYTLGYKRFSLLGAMVTAVILMTGSGMVILENTVKLFHPQPVNEEGLLWLGIIAISVNVLASLVIRKGQTKNESILSLHFLEDTLGWVAVILMAIVLRFTDWYILDPLLSLAISFFILSKAIPHFWSTLRIFLDAVPEGVNIQKIKTDLAELDHVASINQLNLWTMDGLEKNAIVHVCLEHVKHMEVCKESIRTLLKERGFQNVTIEVDEDLATHRAHKRNIEELEAESEQEHHH
;
A
#
# COMPACT_ATOMS: atom_id res chain seq x y z
N ILE A 1 -3.84 3.62 -33.89
CA ILE A 1 -3.63 4.72 -34.84
C ILE A 1 -2.13 4.91 -35.05
N PHE A 2 -1.29 4.89 -34.03
CA PHE A 2 0.16 5.11 -34.12
C PHE A 2 0.99 3.82 -34.22
N GLY A 3 0.42 2.66 -33.89
CA GLY A 3 1.08 1.35 -33.94
C GLY A 3 2.20 1.13 -32.92
N SER A 4 2.46 2.09 -32.03
CA SER A 4 3.50 2.00 -31.01
C SER A 4 3.03 1.25 -29.76
N SER A 5 3.82 0.27 -29.37
CA SER A 5 3.62 -0.48 -28.14
C SER A 5 4.04 0.29 -26.89
N ALA A 6 5.02 1.19 -27.01
CA ALA A 6 5.44 2.07 -25.93
C ALA A 6 4.32 3.06 -25.56
N VAL A 7 3.63 3.64 -26.55
CA VAL A 7 2.44 4.49 -26.32
C VAL A 7 1.29 3.68 -25.72
N LEU A 8 1.10 2.43 -26.13
CA LEU A 8 0.07 1.58 -25.52
C LEU A 8 0.39 1.29 -24.04
N ALA A 9 1.65 0.99 -23.72
CA ALA A 9 2.09 0.76 -22.35
C ALA A 9 1.85 1.99 -21.45
N ASP A 10 2.22 3.16 -21.95
CA ASP A 10 2.04 4.43 -21.27
C ASP A 10 0.54 4.78 -21.12
N SER A 11 -0.25 4.60 -22.17
CA SER A 11 -1.71 4.81 -22.11
C SER A 11 -2.43 3.87 -21.14
N VAL A 12 -1.97 2.62 -20.99
CA VAL A 12 -2.50 1.68 -19.99
C VAL A 12 -2.12 2.13 -18.58
N HIS A 13 -0.91 2.67 -18.41
CA HIS A 13 -0.47 3.28 -17.16
C HIS A 13 -1.33 4.49 -16.79
N ASP A 14 -1.44 5.48 -17.67
CA ASP A 14 -2.23 6.70 -17.47
C ASP A 14 -3.71 6.41 -17.18
N LEU A 15 -4.30 5.45 -17.89
CA LEU A 15 -5.68 5.01 -17.63
C LEU A 15 -5.78 4.33 -16.26
N GLY A 16 -4.79 3.50 -15.91
CA GLY A 16 -4.69 2.86 -14.61
C GLY A 16 -4.63 3.90 -13.49
N ASP A 17 -3.81 4.93 -13.65
CA ASP A 17 -3.68 6.02 -12.69
C ASP A 17 -4.94 6.88 -12.57
N ALA A 18 -5.59 7.20 -13.67
CA ALA A 18 -6.86 7.93 -13.66
C ALA A 18 -7.95 7.15 -12.89
N ILE A 19 -8.06 5.83 -13.13
CA ILE A 19 -8.98 4.96 -12.40
C ILE A 19 -8.57 4.86 -10.93
N ALA A 20 -7.27 4.74 -10.67
CA ALA A 20 -6.70 4.69 -9.34
C ALA A 20 -7.03 5.93 -8.52
N ILE A 21 -6.79 7.12 -9.07
CA ILE A 21 -7.10 8.41 -8.44
C ILE A 21 -8.61 8.49 -8.16
N GLY A 22 -9.45 8.10 -9.11
CA GLY A 22 -10.90 8.10 -8.94
C GLY A 22 -11.37 7.16 -7.82
N ILE A 23 -10.90 5.92 -7.81
CA ILE A 23 -11.23 4.93 -6.76
C ILE A 23 -10.66 5.37 -5.41
N SER A 24 -9.40 5.82 -5.37
CA SER A 24 -8.77 6.29 -4.14
C SER A 24 -9.50 7.48 -3.54
N ALA A 25 -9.87 8.49 -4.34
CA ALA A 25 -10.64 9.64 -3.88
C ALA A 25 -12.03 9.24 -3.35
N PHE A 26 -12.70 8.30 -4.01
CA PHE A 26 -13.99 7.79 -3.56
C PHE A 26 -13.87 7.01 -2.24
N LEU A 27 -12.92 6.07 -2.16
CA LEU A 27 -12.71 5.25 -0.97
C LEU A 27 -12.11 6.05 0.19
N GLU A 28 -11.27 7.05 -0.09
CA GLU A 28 -10.79 8.01 0.91
C GLU A 28 -11.96 8.83 1.50
N SER A 29 -12.92 9.24 0.68
CA SER A 29 -14.14 9.90 1.17
C SER A 29 -14.96 9.00 2.11
N ILE A 30 -14.94 7.67 1.88
CA ILE A 30 -15.57 6.70 2.76
C ILE A 30 -14.72 6.47 4.01
N SER A 31 -13.40 6.35 3.87
CA SER A 31 -12.48 6.04 4.97
C SER A 31 -12.49 7.10 6.06
N ASN A 32 -12.84 8.34 5.72
CA ASN A 32 -12.95 9.46 6.66
C ASN A 32 -14.26 9.49 7.46
N ARG A 33 -15.15 8.50 7.29
CA ARG A 33 -16.36 8.39 8.11
C ARG A 33 -16.02 7.87 9.49
N GLU A 34 -16.74 8.39 10.48
CA GLU A 34 -16.69 7.92 11.86
C GLU A 34 -17.28 6.50 11.97
N GLU A 35 -16.98 5.83 13.07
CA GLU A 35 -17.57 4.55 13.42
C GLU A 35 -19.10 4.62 13.54
N ASP A 36 -19.76 3.54 13.15
CA ASP A 36 -21.20 3.36 13.28
C ASP A 36 -21.57 1.94 13.72
N SER A 37 -22.85 1.60 13.72
CA SER A 37 -23.32 0.28 14.11
C SER A 37 -22.91 -0.85 13.16
N HIS A 38 -22.44 -0.56 11.94
CA HIS A 38 -21.99 -1.54 10.95
C HIS A 38 -20.45 -1.70 10.99
N TYR A 39 -19.73 -0.60 11.23
CA TYR A 39 -18.26 -0.58 11.28
C TYR A 39 -17.79 0.09 12.57
N THR A 40 -17.73 -0.69 13.64
CA THR A 40 -17.40 -0.22 15.00
C THR A 40 -15.95 0.24 15.16
N LEU A 41 -15.05 -0.13 14.26
CA LEU A 41 -13.67 0.36 14.18
C LEU A 41 -13.49 1.46 13.13
N GLY A 42 -14.60 2.00 12.59
CA GLY A 42 -14.60 2.99 11.53
C GLY A 42 -14.28 2.42 10.15
N TYR A 43 -14.10 3.30 9.19
CA TYR A 43 -13.98 2.96 7.77
C TYR A 43 -12.54 3.06 7.22
N LYS A 44 -11.53 3.26 8.05
CA LYS A 44 -10.13 3.54 7.64
C LYS A 44 -9.53 2.50 6.68
N ARG A 45 -9.93 1.23 6.80
CA ARG A 45 -9.46 0.14 5.91
C ARG A 45 -9.94 0.28 4.46
N PHE A 46 -10.95 1.11 4.18
CA PHE A 46 -11.39 1.35 2.81
C PHE A 46 -10.32 2.06 1.96
N SER A 47 -9.45 2.88 2.57
CA SER A 47 -8.31 3.48 1.87
C SER A 47 -7.30 2.41 1.41
N LEU A 48 -7.02 1.41 2.26
CA LEU A 48 -6.16 0.27 1.89
C LEU A 48 -6.75 -0.56 0.75
N LEU A 49 -8.07 -0.78 0.77
CA LEU A 49 -8.75 -1.49 -0.32
C LEU A 49 -8.59 -0.74 -1.64
N GLY A 50 -8.70 0.58 -1.64
CA GLY A 50 -8.44 1.43 -2.80
C GLY A 50 -7.03 1.25 -3.34
N ALA A 51 -6.03 1.32 -2.47
CA ALA A 51 -4.64 1.12 -2.85
C ALA A 51 -4.36 -0.28 -3.42
N MET A 52 -4.99 -1.32 -2.87
CA MET A 52 -4.87 -2.69 -3.39
C MET A 52 -5.50 -2.84 -4.77
N VAL A 53 -6.72 -2.33 -4.98
CA VAL A 53 -7.40 -2.37 -6.29
C VAL A 53 -6.57 -1.67 -7.36
N THR A 54 -6.05 -0.48 -7.04
CA THR A 54 -5.15 0.28 -7.90
C THR A 54 -3.91 -0.53 -8.29
N ALA A 55 -3.21 -1.09 -7.30
CA ALA A 55 -2.01 -1.88 -7.56
C ALA A 55 -2.32 -3.11 -8.45
N VAL A 56 -3.46 -3.80 -8.23
CA VAL A 56 -3.88 -4.94 -9.07
C VAL A 56 -4.16 -4.51 -10.50
N ILE A 57 -4.80 -3.35 -10.73
CA ILE A 57 -5.05 -2.81 -12.07
C ILE A 57 -3.73 -2.55 -12.79
N LEU A 58 -2.79 -1.86 -12.14
CA LEU A 58 -1.47 -1.55 -12.71
C LEU A 58 -0.64 -2.81 -12.99
N MET A 59 -0.64 -3.77 -12.06
CA MET A 59 0.07 -5.04 -12.25
C MET A 59 -0.51 -5.85 -13.42
N THR A 60 -1.84 -5.91 -13.54
CA THR A 60 -2.51 -6.63 -14.61
C THR A 60 -2.25 -5.97 -15.97
N GLY A 61 -2.41 -4.65 -16.06
CA GLY A 61 -2.14 -3.87 -17.27
C GLY A 61 -0.69 -4.02 -17.73
N SER A 62 0.27 -3.81 -16.82
CA SER A 62 1.71 -3.98 -17.12
C SER A 62 2.04 -5.42 -17.53
N GLY A 63 1.44 -6.42 -16.88
CA GLY A 63 1.61 -7.83 -17.24
C GLY A 63 1.14 -8.15 -18.66
N MET A 64 -0.03 -7.63 -19.06
CA MET A 64 -0.55 -7.78 -20.42
C MET A 64 0.38 -7.13 -21.46
N VAL A 65 0.85 -5.91 -21.18
CA VAL A 65 1.80 -5.19 -22.05
C VAL A 65 3.11 -5.98 -22.20
N ILE A 66 3.64 -6.57 -21.13
CA ILE A 66 4.85 -7.41 -21.19
C ILE A 66 4.63 -8.63 -22.08
N LEU A 67 3.51 -9.35 -21.90
CA LEU A 67 3.21 -10.53 -22.72
C LEU A 67 3.13 -10.18 -24.21
N GLU A 68 2.41 -9.11 -24.55
CA GLU A 68 2.26 -8.65 -25.93
C GLU A 68 3.61 -8.23 -26.55
N ASN A 69 4.41 -7.45 -25.81
CA ASN A 69 5.67 -6.93 -26.34
C ASN A 69 6.80 -7.95 -26.39
N THR A 70 6.75 -8.99 -25.56
CA THR A 70 7.66 -10.13 -25.67
C THR A 70 7.52 -10.82 -27.04
N VAL A 71 6.30 -10.95 -27.56
CA VAL A 71 6.06 -11.48 -28.92
C VAL A 71 6.52 -10.51 -29.99
N LYS A 72 6.26 -9.20 -29.82
CA LYS A 72 6.65 -8.14 -30.78
C LYS A 72 8.17 -7.96 -30.89
N LEU A 73 8.96 -8.34 -29.91
CA LEU A 73 10.42 -8.36 -30.03
C LEU A 73 10.91 -9.21 -31.19
N PHE A 74 10.22 -10.32 -31.49
CA PHE A 74 10.59 -11.23 -32.59
C PHE A 74 9.99 -10.80 -33.94
N HIS A 75 8.95 -9.96 -33.92
CA HIS A 75 8.26 -9.45 -35.10
C HIS A 75 7.96 -7.96 -34.99
N PRO A 76 9.00 -7.09 -34.96
CA PRO A 76 8.81 -5.65 -34.82
C PRO A 76 7.95 -5.10 -35.98
N GLN A 77 7.01 -4.23 -35.63
CA GLN A 77 6.11 -3.58 -36.61
C GLN A 77 6.56 -2.14 -36.86
N PRO A 78 6.37 -1.63 -38.08
CA PRO A 78 6.60 -0.21 -38.36
C PRO A 78 5.70 0.67 -37.50
N VAL A 79 6.27 1.73 -36.97
CA VAL A 79 5.61 2.70 -36.06
C VAL A 79 5.54 4.05 -36.78
N ASN A 80 4.45 4.80 -36.55
CA ASN A 80 4.31 6.16 -37.06
C ASN A 80 5.09 7.13 -36.15
N GLU A 81 6.37 7.36 -36.46
CA GLU A 81 7.28 8.21 -35.69
C GLU A 81 6.84 9.67 -35.64
N GLU A 82 6.23 10.20 -36.71
CA GLU A 82 5.73 11.57 -36.71
C GLU A 82 4.53 11.75 -35.77
N GLY A 83 3.62 10.78 -35.79
CA GLY A 83 2.50 10.74 -34.84
C GLY A 83 2.97 10.64 -33.37
N LEU A 84 4.03 9.85 -33.10
CA LEU A 84 4.62 9.74 -31.78
C LEU A 84 5.24 11.03 -31.28
N LEU A 85 5.94 11.77 -32.13
CA LEU A 85 6.54 13.07 -31.81
C LEU A 85 5.47 14.07 -31.37
N TRP A 86 4.39 14.21 -32.16
CA TRP A 86 3.32 15.14 -31.83
C TRP A 86 2.58 14.75 -30.54
N LEU A 87 2.29 13.46 -30.38
CA LEU A 87 1.64 12.96 -29.18
C LEU A 87 2.51 13.18 -27.92
N GLY A 88 3.81 12.88 -28.02
CA GLY A 88 4.75 13.10 -26.91
C GLY A 88 4.88 14.57 -26.52
N ILE A 89 4.93 15.50 -27.51
CA ILE A 89 4.97 16.93 -27.23
C ILE A 89 3.70 17.39 -26.48
N ILE A 90 2.52 16.90 -26.90
CA ILE A 90 1.25 17.22 -26.26
C ILE A 90 1.23 16.66 -24.83
N ALA A 91 1.60 15.40 -24.66
CA ALA A 91 1.61 14.73 -23.36
C ALA A 91 2.57 15.41 -22.35
N ILE A 92 3.81 15.71 -22.78
CA ILE A 92 4.75 16.48 -21.94
C ILE A 92 4.18 17.84 -21.58
N SER A 93 3.56 18.54 -22.53
CA SER A 93 2.98 19.85 -22.27
C SER A 93 1.87 19.78 -21.20
N VAL A 94 0.99 18.79 -21.27
CA VAL A 94 -0.08 18.55 -20.31
C VAL A 94 0.51 18.21 -18.93
N ASN A 95 1.46 17.28 -18.85
CA ASN A 95 2.07 16.86 -17.59
C ASN A 95 2.88 17.99 -16.91
N VAL A 96 3.63 18.77 -17.69
CA VAL A 96 4.34 19.95 -17.19
C VAL A 96 3.37 21.01 -16.67
N LEU A 97 2.28 21.30 -17.41
CA LEU A 97 1.26 22.26 -16.97
C LEU A 97 0.58 21.77 -15.69
N ALA A 98 0.21 20.49 -15.61
CA ALA A 98 -0.37 19.90 -14.40
C ALA A 98 0.60 20.00 -13.21
N SER A 99 1.87 19.66 -13.40
CA SER A 99 2.91 19.80 -12.37
C SER A 99 3.07 21.24 -11.88
N LEU A 100 3.06 22.23 -12.79
CA LEU A 100 3.19 23.64 -12.44
C LEU A 100 1.97 24.18 -11.67
N VAL A 101 0.78 23.70 -11.98
CA VAL A 101 -0.45 24.08 -11.26
C VAL A 101 -0.42 23.53 -9.83
N ILE A 102 -0.02 22.26 -9.68
CA ILE A 102 0.02 21.57 -8.38
C ILE A 102 1.15 22.11 -7.49
N ARG A 103 2.33 22.44 -8.06
CA ARG A 103 3.48 22.99 -7.31
C ARG A 103 3.21 24.30 -6.59
N LYS A 104 2.10 24.99 -6.89
CA LYS A 104 1.69 26.21 -6.17
C LYS A 104 1.10 25.92 -4.78
N GLY A 105 0.73 24.68 -4.50
CA GLY A 105 0.31 24.25 -3.18
C GLY A 105 1.51 23.88 -2.28
N GLN A 106 1.32 23.95 -0.95
CA GLN A 106 2.39 23.74 0.04
C GLN A 106 2.23 22.44 0.85
N THR A 107 1.37 21.52 0.43
CA THR A 107 1.10 20.28 1.17
C THR A 107 2.02 19.13 0.73
N LYS A 108 2.25 18.15 1.64
CA LYS A 108 3.04 16.95 1.33
C LYS A 108 2.44 16.13 0.18
N ASN A 109 1.11 16.08 0.06
CA ASN A 109 0.42 15.38 -1.02
C ASN A 109 0.70 16.01 -2.38
N GLU A 110 0.77 17.36 -2.46
CA GLU A 110 1.10 18.07 -3.69
C GLU A 110 2.54 17.82 -4.15
N SER A 111 3.47 17.65 -3.21
CA SER A 111 4.84 17.28 -3.54
C SER A 111 4.93 15.86 -4.15
N ILE A 112 4.20 14.89 -3.61
CA ILE A 112 4.17 13.52 -4.14
C ILE A 112 3.54 13.49 -5.53
N LEU A 113 2.43 14.20 -5.73
CA LEU A 113 1.75 14.27 -7.02
C LEU A 113 2.60 14.98 -8.08
N SER A 114 3.36 16.00 -7.68
CA SER A 114 4.32 16.68 -8.57
C SER A 114 5.46 15.76 -9.01
N LEU A 115 5.92 14.84 -8.16
CA LEU A 115 6.91 13.81 -8.52
C LEU A 115 6.34 12.81 -9.51
N HIS A 116 5.08 12.39 -9.34
CA HIS A 116 4.39 11.51 -10.27
C HIS A 116 4.35 12.10 -11.69
N PHE A 117 3.87 13.36 -11.86
CA PHE A 117 3.88 14.02 -13.16
C PHE A 117 5.30 14.20 -13.76
N LEU A 118 6.33 14.25 -12.92
CA LEU A 118 7.70 14.26 -13.40
C LEU A 118 8.11 12.89 -13.96
N GLU A 119 7.73 11.80 -13.29
CA GLU A 119 7.98 10.42 -13.78
C GLU A 119 7.30 10.20 -15.14
N ASP A 120 6.02 10.60 -15.29
CA ASP A 120 5.28 10.52 -16.58
C ASP A 120 5.95 11.36 -17.66
N THR A 121 6.41 12.58 -17.32
CA THR A 121 7.15 13.44 -18.26
C THR A 121 8.42 12.76 -18.75
N LEU A 122 9.16 12.06 -17.88
CA LEU A 122 10.37 11.32 -18.26
C LEU A 122 10.05 10.12 -19.18
N GLY A 123 8.93 9.42 -18.96
CA GLY A 123 8.42 8.38 -19.85
C GLY A 123 8.18 8.91 -21.26
N TRP A 124 7.46 10.02 -21.39
CA TRP A 124 7.20 10.66 -22.67
C TRP A 124 8.48 11.23 -23.34
N VAL A 125 9.43 11.73 -22.58
CA VAL A 125 10.76 12.11 -23.11
C VAL A 125 11.45 10.91 -23.75
N ALA A 126 11.41 9.73 -23.12
CA ALA A 126 11.97 8.51 -23.70
C ALA A 126 11.25 8.10 -24.98
N VAL A 127 9.92 8.23 -25.07
CA VAL A 127 9.14 7.98 -26.30
C VAL A 127 9.53 8.95 -27.42
N ILE A 128 9.71 10.25 -27.12
CA ILE A 128 10.15 11.24 -28.12
C ILE A 128 11.58 10.90 -28.61
N LEU A 129 12.50 10.59 -27.71
CA LEU A 129 13.87 10.21 -28.10
C LEU A 129 13.86 8.97 -29.00
N MET A 130 13.06 7.96 -28.67
CA MET A 130 12.87 6.80 -29.53
C MET A 130 12.31 7.18 -30.91
N ALA A 131 11.26 8.02 -30.97
CA ALA A 131 10.67 8.46 -32.22
C ALA A 131 11.66 9.22 -33.11
N ILE A 132 12.54 10.05 -32.51
CA ILE A 132 13.64 10.72 -33.23
C ILE A 132 14.61 9.71 -33.83
N VAL A 133 15.01 8.68 -33.06
CA VAL A 133 15.90 7.61 -33.57
C VAL A 133 15.25 6.86 -34.71
N LEU A 134 13.97 6.49 -34.57
CA LEU A 134 13.22 5.79 -35.63
C LEU A 134 13.10 6.59 -36.92
N ARG A 135 13.07 7.91 -36.86
CA ARG A 135 13.05 8.78 -38.05
C ARG A 135 14.31 8.67 -38.92
N PHE A 136 15.44 8.26 -38.33
CA PHE A 136 16.72 8.12 -39.01
C PHE A 136 17.15 6.66 -39.19
N THR A 137 16.40 5.71 -38.62
CA THR A 137 16.75 4.28 -38.63
C THR A 137 15.47 3.43 -38.70
N ASP A 138 15.59 2.24 -39.27
CA ASP A 138 14.50 1.25 -39.29
C ASP A 138 14.55 0.30 -38.06
N TRP A 139 15.02 0.79 -36.94
CA TRP A 139 15.19 0.00 -35.70
C TRP A 139 13.89 -0.14 -34.90
N TYR A 140 12.83 -0.64 -35.56
CA TYR A 140 11.51 -0.78 -34.95
C TYR A 140 11.47 -1.65 -33.70
N ILE A 141 12.54 -2.40 -33.40
CA ILE A 141 12.70 -3.17 -32.16
C ILE A 141 12.79 -2.26 -30.89
N LEU A 142 13.13 -0.99 -31.06
CA LEU A 142 13.23 -0.04 -29.94
C LEU A 142 11.88 0.20 -29.29
N ASP A 143 10.77 0.15 -30.03
CA ASP A 143 9.43 0.34 -29.49
C ASP A 143 9.02 -0.77 -28.49
N PRO A 144 9.05 -2.07 -28.80
CA PRO A 144 8.77 -3.08 -27.82
C PRO A 144 9.80 -3.14 -26.67
N LEU A 145 11.08 -2.79 -26.91
CA LEU A 145 12.09 -2.70 -25.84
C LEU A 145 11.76 -1.58 -24.85
N LEU A 146 11.42 -0.39 -25.33
CA LEU A 146 11.02 0.72 -24.46
C LEU A 146 9.74 0.39 -23.70
N SER A 147 8.75 -0.20 -24.38
CA SER A 147 7.50 -0.66 -23.78
C SER A 147 7.75 -1.65 -22.62
N LEU A 148 8.63 -2.63 -22.82
CA LEU A 148 9.03 -3.57 -21.77
C LEU A 148 9.74 -2.86 -20.61
N ALA A 149 10.65 -1.93 -20.92
CA ALA A 149 11.36 -1.17 -19.88
C ALA A 149 10.40 -0.36 -19.00
N ILE A 150 9.42 0.34 -19.61
CA ILE A 150 8.37 1.09 -18.89
C ILE A 150 7.53 0.11 -18.03
N SER A 151 7.06 -0.99 -18.62
CA SER A 151 6.21 -1.95 -17.90
C SER A 151 6.93 -2.62 -16.73
N PHE A 152 8.20 -2.98 -16.86
CA PHE A 152 9.01 -3.49 -15.76
C PHE A 152 9.25 -2.44 -14.68
N PHE A 153 9.45 -1.18 -15.07
CA PHE A 153 9.58 -0.07 -14.11
C PHE A 153 8.30 0.08 -13.28
N ILE A 154 7.12 0.09 -13.93
CA ILE A 154 5.82 0.16 -13.24
C ILE A 154 5.64 -1.02 -12.28
N LEU A 155 5.92 -2.26 -12.72
CA LEU A 155 5.83 -3.43 -11.85
C LEU A 155 6.78 -3.37 -10.65
N SER A 156 7.99 -2.82 -10.84
CA SER A 156 8.97 -2.65 -9.77
C SER A 156 8.48 -1.74 -8.64
N LYS A 157 7.53 -0.86 -8.93
CA LYS A 157 6.86 0.05 -7.97
C LYS A 157 5.55 -0.55 -7.44
N ALA A 158 4.73 -1.11 -8.34
CA ALA A 158 3.41 -1.62 -7.98
C ALA A 158 3.47 -2.85 -7.06
N ILE A 159 4.38 -3.78 -7.31
CA ILE A 159 4.49 -5.02 -6.51
C ILE A 159 4.85 -4.75 -5.04
N PRO A 160 5.91 -3.96 -4.71
CA PRO A 160 6.21 -3.63 -3.32
C PRO A 160 5.10 -2.86 -2.63
N HIS A 161 4.45 -1.92 -3.36
CA HIS A 161 3.32 -1.16 -2.82
C HIS A 161 2.13 -2.06 -2.48
N PHE A 162 1.75 -2.96 -3.39
CA PHE A 162 0.71 -3.96 -3.15
C PHE A 162 1.05 -4.82 -1.92
N TRP A 163 2.29 -5.32 -1.83
CA TRP A 163 2.72 -6.17 -0.73
C TRP A 163 2.72 -5.45 0.62
N SER A 164 3.20 -4.20 0.66
CA SER A 164 3.15 -3.37 1.87
C SER A 164 1.70 -3.13 2.32
N THR A 165 0.81 -2.77 1.40
CA THR A 165 -0.61 -2.55 1.68
C THR A 165 -1.31 -3.83 2.15
N LEU A 166 -1.02 -4.97 1.50
CA LEU A 166 -1.54 -6.28 1.89
C LEU A 166 -1.11 -6.67 3.31
N ARG A 167 0.15 -6.42 3.68
CA ARG A 167 0.63 -6.66 5.05
C ARG A 167 -0.14 -5.87 6.08
N ILE A 168 -0.44 -4.59 5.80
CA ILE A 168 -1.26 -3.75 6.67
C ILE A 168 -2.68 -4.33 6.78
N PHE A 169 -3.26 -4.71 5.64
CA PHE A 169 -4.60 -5.29 5.59
C PHE A 169 -4.72 -6.59 6.38
N LEU A 170 -3.64 -7.38 6.43
CA LEU A 170 -3.51 -8.62 7.19
C LEU A 170 -3.05 -8.42 8.65
N ASP A 171 -3.16 -7.21 9.19
CA ASP A 171 -2.77 -6.88 10.57
C ASP A 171 -1.32 -7.22 10.93
N ALA A 172 -0.40 -7.13 9.96
CA ALA A 172 1.02 -7.31 10.23
C ALA A 172 1.53 -6.21 11.18
N VAL A 173 2.60 -6.53 11.91
CA VAL A 173 3.29 -5.56 12.76
C VAL A 173 3.70 -4.34 11.93
N PRO A 174 3.41 -3.10 12.41
CA PRO A 174 3.71 -1.88 11.67
C PRO A 174 5.21 -1.77 11.32
N GLU A 175 5.51 -1.20 10.16
CA GLU A 175 6.89 -1.03 9.72
C GLU A 175 7.71 -0.20 10.71
N GLY A 176 8.97 -0.59 10.91
CA GLY A 176 9.88 0.05 11.85
C GLY A 176 9.62 -0.28 13.33
N VAL A 177 8.63 -1.12 13.64
CA VAL A 177 8.34 -1.54 15.02
C VAL A 177 9.09 -2.85 15.34
N ASN A 178 9.92 -2.79 16.38
CA ASN A 178 10.58 -3.97 16.92
C ASN A 178 9.76 -4.51 18.11
N ILE A 179 8.96 -5.55 17.85
CA ILE A 179 8.07 -6.15 18.84
C ILE A 179 8.84 -6.72 20.04
N GLN A 180 10.01 -7.31 19.81
CA GLN A 180 10.81 -7.89 20.92
C GLN A 180 11.31 -6.79 21.87
N LYS A 181 11.77 -5.66 21.32
CA LYS A 181 12.19 -4.53 22.12
C LYS A 181 11.03 -3.97 22.95
N ILE A 182 9.86 -3.78 22.33
CA ILE A 182 8.68 -3.30 23.06
C ILE A 182 8.29 -4.28 24.17
N LYS A 183 8.31 -5.58 23.88
CA LYS A 183 7.99 -6.61 24.88
C LYS A 183 8.98 -6.60 26.06
N THR A 184 10.27 -6.40 25.81
CA THR A 184 11.29 -6.26 26.85
C THR A 184 11.06 -4.98 27.66
N ASP A 185 10.90 -3.83 26.99
CA ASP A 185 10.65 -2.55 27.67
C ASP A 185 9.37 -2.59 28.56
N LEU A 186 8.31 -3.28 28.09
CA LEU A 186 7.10 -3.48 28.89
C LEU A 186 7.31 -4.40 30.09
N ALA A 187 8.13 -5.44 29.93
CA ALA A 187 8.42 -6.39 31.03
C ALA A 187 9.34 -5.80 32.11
N GLU A 188 10.06 -4.73 31.79
CA GLU A 188 10.93 -4.01 32.74
C GLU A 188 10.19 -2.92 33.54
N LEU A 189 8.89 -2.68 33.25
CA LEU A 189 8.07 -1.73 34.02
C LEU A 189 7.80 -2.22 35.43
N ASP A 190 7.79 -1.29 36.38
CA ASP A 190 7.48 -1.58 37.79
C ASP A 190 6.12 -2.27 37.92
N HIS A 191 6.07 -3.31 38.76
CA HIS A 191 4.86 -4.10 39.10
C HIS A 191 4.35 -5.00 37.93
N VAL A 192 5.06 -5.11 36.82
CA VAL A 192 4.76 -6.07 35.78
C VAL A 192 5.44 -7.40 36.09
N ALA A 193 4.66 -8.47 36.28
CA ALA A 193 5.20 -9.82 36.45
C ALA A 193 5.52 -10.51 35.14
N SER A 194 4.63 -10.37 34.13
CA SER A 194 4.86 -10.92 32.80
C SER A 194 3.97 -10.25 31.75
N ILE A 195 4.42 -10.29 30.47
CA ILE A 195 3.61 -9.93 29.31
C ILE A 195 3.17 -11.23 28.62
N ASN A 196 1.89 -11.55 28.76
CA ASN A 196 1.32 -12.79 28.25
C ASN A 196 1.02 -12.75 26.74
N GLN A 197 0.49 -11.58 26.26
CA GLN A 197 0.21 -11.34 24.87
C GLN A 197 0.51 -9.88 24.49
N LEU A 198 1.05 -9.68 23.29
CA LEU A 198 1.27 -8.36 22.70
C LEU A 198 0.93 -8.42 21.22
N ASN A 199 -0.17 -7.77 20.83
CA ASN A 199 -0.59 -7.60 19.46
C ASN A 199 -0.41 -6.15 19.05
N LEU A 200 0.28 -5.93 17.95
CA LEU A 200 0.60 -4.60 17.40
C LEU A 200 0.23 -4.57 15.94
N TRP A 201 -0.66 -3.66 15.53
CA TRP A 201 -1.09 -3.51 14.15
C TRP A 201 -1.41 -2.05 13.81
N THR A 202 -1.76 -1.79 12.57
CA THR A 202 -2.24 -0.49 12.12
C THR A 202 -3.48 -0.65 11.26
N MET A 203 -4.40 0.34 11.32
CA MET A 203 -5.65 0.31 10.56
C MET A 203 -5.48 0.82 9.12
N ASP A 204 -4.60 1.81 8.92
CA ASP A 204 -4.44 2.56 7.65
C ASP A 204 -2.97 2.82 7.29
N GLY A 205 -2.02 2.27 8.06
CA GLY A 205 -0.59 2.55 7.96
C GLY A 205 -0.13 3.73 8.82
N LEU A 206 -1.03 4.54 9.36
CA LEU A 206 -0.72 5.74 10.15
C LEU A 206 -1.07 5.53 11.62
N GLU A 207 -2.29 5.07 11.89
CA GLU A 207 -2.79 4.85 13.25
C GLU A 207 -2.40 3.48 13.75
N LYS A 208 -1.54 3.46 14.79
CA LYS A 208 -1.04 2.23 15.41
C LYS A 208 -1.87 1.87 16.62
N ASN A 209 -2.23 0.60 16.71
CA ASN A 209 -3.04 0.01 17.77
C ASN A 209 -2.25 -1.07 18.50
N ALA A 210 -2.52 -1.21 19.80
CA ALA A 210 -1.91 -2.24 20.64
C ALA A 210 -2.93 -2.91 21.54
N ILE A 211 -2.84 -4.23 21.65
CA ILE A 211 -3.48 -5.02 22.72
C ILE A 211 -2.38 -5.66 23.56
N VAL A 212 -2.44 -5.47 24.85
CA VAL A 212 -1.48 -6.01 25.80
C VAL A 212 -2.22 -6.79 26.87
N HIS A 213 -1.88 -8.07 27.03
CA HIS A 213 -2.26 -8.87 28.19
C HIS A 213 -1.08 -8.93 29.14
N VAL A 214 -1.29 -8.49 30.36
CA VAL A 214 -0.25 -8.34 31.38
C VAL A 214 -0.66 -9.02 32.69
N CYS A 215 0.26 -9.74 33.29
CA CYS A 215 0.14 -10.22 34.65
C CYS A 215 0.88 -9.25 35.59
N LEU A 216 0.25 -8.85 36.68
CA LEU A 216 0.81 -7.93 37.66
C LEU A 216 1.32 -8.67 38.91
N GLU A 217 2.36 -8.16 39.56
CA GLU A 217 2.82 -8.68 40.83
C GLU A 217 1.74 -8.54 41.93
N HIS A 218 1.01 -7.39 41.93
CA HIS A 218 -0.06 -7.10 42.86
C HIS A 218 -1.16 -6.27 42.21
N VAL A 219 -2.41 -6.69 42.32
CA VAL A 219 -3.60 -6.02 41.73
C VAL A 219 -3.77 -4.57 42.25
N LYS A 220 -3.28 -4.26 43.47
CA LYS A 220 -3.35 -2.88 44.01
C LYS A 220 -2.62 -1.82 43.18
N HIS A 221 -1.67 -2.21 42.30
CA HIS A 221 -0.90 -1.32 41.45
C HIS A 221 -1.46 -1.24 40.01
N MET A 222 -2.65 -1.82 39.75
CA MET A 222 -3.22 -1.96 38.42
C MET A 222 -3.30 -0.64 37.64
N GLU A 223 -3.82 0.43 38.22
CA GLU A 223 -3.99 1.70 37.52
C GLU A 223 -2.64 2.38 37.22
N VAL A 224 -1.68 2.32 38.15
CA VAL A 224 -0.34 2.86 37.95
C VAL A 224 0.38 2.11 36.79
N CYS A 225 0.29 0.78 36.81
CA CYS A 225 0.88 -0.06 35.77
C CYS A 225 0.24 0.17 34.38
N LYS A 226 -1.10 0.25 34.33
CA LYS A 226 -1.80 0.59 33.06
C LYS A 226 -1.35 1.93 32.49
N GLU A 227 -1.19 2.95 33.36
CA GLU A 227 -0.74 4.28 32.88
C GLU A 227 0.70 4.26 32.42
N SER A 228 1.59 3.52 33.07
CA SER A 228 2.98 3.32 32.62
C SER A 228 3.05 2.61 31.27
N ILE A 229 2.24 1.55 31.07
CA ILE A 229 2.13 0.84 29.78
C ILE A 229 1.61 1.77 28.68
N ARG A 230 0.55 2.56 28.96
CA ARG A 230 0.00 3.53 27.98
C ARG A 230 1.03 4.58 27.61
N THR A 231 1.76 5.12 28.57
CA THR A 231 2.78 6.15 28.35
C THR A 231 3.89 5.60 27.47
N LEU A 232 4.44 4.43 27.79
CA LEU A 232 5.49 3.79 26.98
C LEU A 232 5.03 3.53 25.55
N LEU A 233 3.83 3.00 25.35
CA LEU A 233 3.30 2.72 24.01
C LEU A 233 2.96 3.99 23.24
N LYS A 234 2.46 5.05 23.89
CA LYS A 234 2.24 6.37 23.26
C LYS A 234 3.55 7.00 22.79
N GLU A 235 4.63 6.91 23.58
CA GLU A 235 5.97 7.37 23.17
C GLU A 235 6.51 6.61 21.96
N ARG A 236 6.06 5.35 21.76
CA ARG A 236 6.38 4.53 20.58
C ARG A 236 5.40 4.76 19.41
N GLY A 237 4.46 5.71 19.54
CA GLY A 237 3.52 6.14 18.51
C GLY A 237 2.26 5.28 18.40
N PHE A 238 1.88 4.53 19.44
CA PHE A 238 0.59 3.82 19.48
C PHE A 238 -0.49 4.73 20.06
N GLN A 239 -1.55 4.99 19.27
CA GLN A 239 -2.65 5.88 19.64
C GLN A 239 -3.69 5.15 20.50
N ASN A 240 -4.06 3.93 20.11
CA ASN A 240 -5.08 3.14 20.76
C ASN A 240 -4.42 1.94 21.48
N VAL A 241 -4.55 1.92 22.79
CA VAL A 241 -3.94 0.88 23.64
C VAL A 241 -5.01 0.24 24.52
N THR A 242 -5.29 -1.04 24.29
CA THR A 242 -6.14 -1.87 25.14
C THR A 242 -5.25 -2.70 26.04
N ILE A 243 -5.53 -2.68 27.35
CA ILE A 243 -4.76 -3.41 28.35
C ILE A 243 -5.72 -4.31 29.13
N GLU A 244 -5.46 -5.61 29.05
CA GLU A 244 -6.12 -6.61 29.87
C GLU A 244 -5.16 -7.12 30.94
N VAL A 245 -5.66 -7.26 32.17
CA VAL A 245 -4.88 -7.76 33.28
C VAL A 245 -5.32 -9.18 33.57
N ASP A 246 -4.41 -10.12 33.32
CA ASP A 246 -4.63 -11.55 33.57
C ASP A 246 -4.26 -11.88 35.02
N GLU A 247 -4.94 -12.87 35.60
CA GLU A 247 -4.55 -13.39 36.92
C GLU A 247 -3.19 -14.09 36.84
N ASP A 248 -3.04 -14.99 35.89
CA ASP A 248 -1.79 -15.68 35.58
C ASP A 248 -1.74 -16.15 34.13
N LEU A 249 -0.59 -16.70 33.72
CA LEU A 249 -0.38 -17.22 32.36
C LEU A 249 -1.22 -18.48 32.07
N ALA A 250 -1.54 -19.26 33.10
CA ALA A 250 -2.31 -20.51 32.95
C ALA A 250 -3.78 -20.19 32.63
N THR A 251 -4.36 -19.20 33.33
CA THR A 251 -5.71 -18.68 33.10
C THR A 251 -5.82 -18.08 31.70
N HIS A 252 -4.82 -17.28 31.30
CA HIS A 252 -4.77 -16.72 29.94
C HIS A 252 -4.78 -17.81 28.87
N ARG A 253 -3.96 -18.86 29.02
CA ARG A 253 -3.92 -20.00 28.09
C ARG A 253 -5.19 -20.86 28.12
N ALA A 254 -5.85 -20.96 29.26
CA ALA A 254 -7.11 -21.67 29.39
C ALA A 254 -8.24 -21.00 28.63
N HIS A 255 -8.37 -19.67 28.75
CA HIS A 255 -9.33 -18.90 27.96
C HIS A 255 -9.14 -19.08 26.44
N LYS A 256 -7.89 -19.08 25.99
CA LYS A 256 -7.57 -19.27 24.56
C LYS A 256 -7.91 -20.69 24.06
N ARG A 257 -7.69 -21.73 24.90
CA ARG A 257 -8.06 -23.12 24.55
C ARG A 257 -9.57 -23.34 24.51
N ASN A 258 -10.32 -22.76 25.43
CA ASN A 258 -11.78 -22.85 25.44
C ASN A 258 -12.41 -22.27 24.18
N ILE A 259 -11.82 -21.23 23.59
CA ILE A 259 -12.27 -20.67 22.30
C ILE A 259 -11.98 -21.66 21.15
N GLU A 260 -10.79 -22.24 21.10
CA GLU A 260 -10.42 -23.25 20.08
C GLU A 260 -11.29 -24.51 20.17
N GLU A 261 -11.66 -24.96 21.36
CA GLU A 261 -12.58 -26.09 21.58
C GLU A 261 -14.02 -25.75 21.13
N LEU A 262 -14.53 -24.56 21.42
CA LEU A 262 -15.85 -24.09 20.97
C LEU A 262 -15.92 -23.92 19.45
N GLU A 263 -14.85 -23.45 18.82
CA GLU A 263 -14.76 -23.35 17.35
C GLU A 263 -14.76 -24.74 16.70
N ALA A 264 -14.02 -25.70 17.26
CA ALA A 264 -14.01 -27.09 16.76
C ALA A 264 -15.37 -27.79 16.92
N GLU A 265 -16.10 -27.53 18.01
CA GLU A 265 -17.46 -28.04 18.21
C GLU A 265 -18.46 -27.43 17.20
N SER A 266 -18.35 -26.11 16.94
CA SER A 266 -19.23 -25.43 15.96
C SER A 266 -19.01 -25.88 14.52
N GLU A 267 -17.77 -26.22 14.13
CA GLU A 267 -17.46 -26.78 12.82
C GLU A 267 -18.00 -28.21 12.65
N GLN A 268 -18.10 -29.00 13.72
CA GLN A 268 -18.68 -30.34 13.68
C GLN A 268 -20.20 -30.31 13.56
N GLU A 269 -20.89 -29.31 14.16
CA GLU A 269 -22.35 -29.16 14.03
C GLU A 269 -22.77 -28.69 12.63
N HIS A 270 -21.94 -27.97 11.88
CA HIS A 270 -22.22 -27.53 10.51
C HIS A 270 -21.98 -28.61 9.42
N HIS A 271 -21.39 -29.76 9.80
CA HIS A 271 -21.15 -30.89 8.88
C HIS A 271 -22.15 -32.05 9.05
N HIS A 272 -23.21 -31.87 9.84
CA HIS A 272 -24.33 -32.75 9.98
C HIS A 272 -25.62 -32.06 9.49
#